data_3b3298c61627c62e320b9ae703001190
#
_entry.id   3b3298c61627c62e320b9ae703001190
#
_cell.length_a   1.000
_cell.length_b   1.000
_cell.length_c   1.000
_cell.angle_alpha   90.00
_cell.angle_beta   90.00
_cell.angle_gamma   90.00
#
_symmetry.space_group_name_H-M   'P 1'
#
loop_
_entity.id
_entity.type
_entity.pdbx_description
1 polymer ?
#
loop_
_entity_poly.entity_id
_entity_poly.type
_entity_poly.pdbx_seq_one_letter_code
_entity_poly.pdbx_strand_id
1 'polypeptide(L)'
;ISSLTLLSFKSDYFEIAKNLEIFTDLYKELNTYYVDETDPGKLIKSAMDEMLQTLDPYTNYIPESEIEDFQFMTTGQYGGIGAMITKRDEYVYISEPYEGFPAQKSGLMAGDKILEVNNISVKGKSTEEVSKLLKGQPNTNVSILIERKYINEPFEVSFKREKVTVGSVPYFGLLENNIGYVKLRSFTRNCSNDLKNAILKLKEQSATSLILDLRGNPGGLLNESVKIANFFVNQGEEIVSTKGKIKSWEKVYTATNKPIDTEIPLVVLIDQSSASASEIVSGSLQDLDRAVIVGKRSFGKGLVQQTRKLSYNSQLKLTVAKYYIPSGRCIQALDYSNRNEDGSVGKIADSLSTEFRTKNNRKVYDGGGITPDLVTESEVSSKILL
;
A
#
# COMPACT_ATOMS: atom_id res chain seq x y z
N ILE A 1 -16.59 -37.86 -19.47
CA ILE A 1 -15.98 -36.57 -19.14
C ILE A 1 -16.00 -36.30 -17.60
N SER A 2 -17.05 -36.74 -16.86
CA SER A 2 -17.15 -36.51 -15.41
C SER A 2 -16.23 -37.40 -14.55
N SER A 3 -15.71 -38.50 -15.08
CA SER A 3 -14.84 -39.44 -14.34
C SER A 3 -13.38 -38.99 -14.30
N LEU A 4 -12.88 -38.26 -15.31
CA LEU A 4 -11.51 -37.77 -15.35
C LEU A 4 -11.27 -36.58 -14.38
N THR A 5 -12.26 -35.72 -14.20
CA THR A 5 -12.15 -34.58 -13.25
C THR A 5 -12.10 -35.02 -11.78
N LEU A 6 -12.81 -36.10 -11.44
CA LEU A 6 -12.78 -36.66 -10.07
C LEU A 6 -11.44 -37.34 -9.72
N LEU A 7 -10.74 -37.91 -10.71
CA LEU A 7 -9.42 -38.49 -10.52
C LEU A 7 -8.32 -37.44 -10.29
N SER A 8 -8.39 -36.28 -10.98
CA SER A 8 -7.46 -35.18 -10.81
C SER A 8 -7.54 -34.60 -9.39
N PHE A 9 -8.73 -34.33 -8.88
CA PHE A 9 -8.91 -33.80 -7.51
C PHE A 9 -8.41 -34.77 -6.41
N LYS A 10 -8.57 -36.08 -6.58
CA LYS A 10 -8.05 -37.08 -5.64
C LYS A 10 -6.52 -37.14 -5.62
N SER A 11 -5.87 -36.94 -6.75
CA SER A 11 -4.42 -36.88 -6.86
C SER A 11 -3.85 -35.67 -6.10
N ASP A 12 -4.44 -34.49 -6.28
CA ASP A 12 -3.94 -33.26 -5.64
C ASP A 12 -4.06 -33.31 -4.09
N TYR A 13 -5.17 -33.85 -3.56
CA TYR A 13 -5.33 -33.99 -2.09
C TYR A 13 -4.36 -35.01 -1.48
N PHE A 14 -4.07 -36.08 -2.18
CA PHE A 14 -3.08 -37.07 -1.73
C PHE A 14 -1.67 -36.46 -1.68
N GLU A 15 -1.26 -35.76 -2.73
CA GLU A 15 0.04 -35.09 -2.76
C GLU A 15 0.17 -33.99 -1.68
N ILE A 16 -0.90 -33.23 -1.44
CA ILE A 16 -0.92 -32.24 -0.33
C ILE A 16 -0.73 -32.93 1.01
N ALA A 17 -1.48 -34.00 1.30
CA ALA A 17 -1.40 -34.72 2.57
C ALA A 17 -0.01 -35.33 2.79
N LYS A 18 0.54 -36.01 1.77
CA LYS A 18 1.88 -36.60 1.77
C LYS A 18 2.98 -35.56 2.06
N ASN A 19 2.92 -34.41 1.34
CA ASN A 19 3.91 -33.36 1.50
C ASN A 19 3.83 -32.68 2.87
N LEU A 20 2.63 -32.54 3.45
CA LEU A 20 2.47 -32.04 4.82
C LEU A 20 3.05 -33.00 5.86
N GLU A 21 2.88 -34.33 5.69
CA GLU A 21 3.47 -35.34 6.56
C GLU A 21 5.01 -35.28 6.51
N ILE A 22 5.58 -35.31 5.31
CA ILE A 22 7.04 -35.16 5.11
C ILE A 22 7.57 -33.86 5.73
N PHE A 23 6.88 -32.75 5.53
CA PHE A 23 7.29 -31.46 6.08
C PHE A 23 7.24 -31.45 7.62
N THR A 24 6.22 -32.09 8.20
CA THR A 24 6.08 -32.21 9.65
C THR A 24 7.22 -33.04 10.25
N ASP A 25 7.57 -34.16 9.62
CA ASP A 25 8.67 -35.02 10.08
C ASP A 25 10.00 -34.30 9.95
N LEU A 26 10.30 -33.67 8.83
CA LEU A 26 11.51 -32.86 8.63
C LEU A 26 11.62 -31.76 9.70
N TYR A 27 10.54 -31.07 9.98
CA TYR A 27 10.53 -30.00 10.98
C TYR A 27 10.78 -30.51 12.40
N LYS A 28 10.22 -31.66 12.76
CA LYS A 28 10.50 -32.34 14.06
C LYS A 28 11.97 -32.77 14.17
N GLU A 29 12.50 -33.45 13.15
CA GLU A 29 13.87 -33.91 13.10
C GLU A 29 14.87 -32.75 13.25
N LEU A 30 14.64 -31.63 12.52
CA LEU A 30 15.45 -30.42 12.64
C LEU A 30 15.48 -29.89 14.09
N ASN A 31 14.30 -29.70 14.69
CA ASN A 31 14.23 -29.13 16.04
C ASN A 31 14.72 -30.11 17.13
N THR A 32 14.80 -31.42 16.86
CA THR A 32 15.21 -32.40 17.81
C THR A 32 16.72 -32.68 17.75
N TYR A 33 17.32 -32.72 16.56
CA TYR A 33 18.64 -33.27 16.33
C TYR A 33 19.66 -32.31 15.73
N TYR A 34 19.26 -31.07 15.34
CA TYR A 34 20.21 -30.10 14.83
C TYR A 34 21.24 -29.76 15.91
N VAL A 35 22.51 -29.57 15.51
CA VAL A 35 23.64 -29.41 16.41
C VAL A 35 23.56 -28.21 17.37
N ASP A 36 22.95 -27.12 16.91
CA ASP A 36 22.75 -25.90 17.69
C ASP A 36 21.26 -25.71 18.05
N GLU A 37 21.00 -24.86 19.06
CA GLU A 37 19.63 -24.50 19.41
C GLU A 37 18.92 -23.80 18.22
N THR A 38 17.72 -24.26 17.91
CA THR A 38 16.89 -23.71 16.85
C THR A 38 15.77 -22.84 17.42
N ASP A 39 15.33 -21.85 16.66
CA ASP A 39 14.10 -21.11 16.93
C ASP A 39 12.98 -21.67 16.02
N PRO A 40 12.08 -22.51 16.57
CA PRO A 40 11.02 -23.12 15.78
C PRO A 40 10.13 -22.11 15.06
N GLY A 41 9.84 -20.97 15.71
CA GLY A 41 9.01 -19.91 15.13
C GLY A 41 9.66 -19.26 13.91
N LYS A 42 10.95 -19.00 13.96
CA LYS A 42 11.70 -18.44 12.84
C LYS A 42 11.83 -19.42 11.68
N LEU A 43 12.13 -20.69 11.97
CA LEU A 43 12.26 -21.73 10.94
C LEU A 43 10.98 -21.88 10.13
N ILE A 44 9.83 -22.02 10.79
CA ILE A 44 8.55 -22.19 10.11
C ILE A 44 8.14 -20.92 9.34
N LYS A 45 8.40 -19.73 9.91
CA LYS A 45 8.13 -18.47 9.23
C LYS A 45 8.96 -18.34 7.95
N SER A 46 10.26 -18.65 8.02
CA SER A 46 11.14 -18.62 6.83
C SER A 46 10.66 -19.57 5.75
N ALA A 47 10.23 -20.79 6.10
CA ALA A 47 9.70 -21.74 5.13
C ALA A 47 8.40 -21.26 4.48
N MET A 48 7.48 -20.67 5.26
CA MET A 48 6.24 -20.11 4.74
C MET A 48 6.51 -18.90 3.85
N ASP A 49 7.37 -17.98 4.26
CA ASP A 49 7.71 -16.79 3.49
C ASP A 49 8.33 -17.16 2.14
N GLU A 50 9.28 -18.10 2.11
CA GLU A 50 9.91 -18.58 0.89
C GLU A 50 8.90 -19.25 -0.06
N MET A 51 8.04 -20.12 0.47
CA MET A 51 6.96 -20.75 -0.31
C MET A 51 6.04 -19.70 -0.95
N LEU A 52 5.67 -18.64 -0.23
CA LEU A 52 4.78 -17.61 -0.72
C LEU A 52 5.47 -16.69 -1.74
N GLN A 53 6.75 -16.39 -1.57
CA GLN A 53 7.54 -15.59 -2.50
C GLN A 53 7.69 -16.24 -3.88
N THR A 54 7.59 -17.58 -3.96
CA THR A 54 7.55 -18.25 -5.26
C THR A 54 6.34 -17.88 -6.11
N LEU A 55 5.26 -17.36 -5.50
CA LEU A 55 4.04 -16.97 -6.19
C LEU A 55 4.13 -15.51 -6.67
N ASP A 56 4.22 -14.58 -5.74
CA ASP A 56 4.36 -13.13 -5.97
C ASP A 56 4.78 -12.41 -4.67
N PRO A 57 5.31 -11.17 -4.71
CA PRO A 57 5.77 -10.47 -3.51
C PRO A 57 4.64 -9.89 -2.64
N TYR A 58 3.38 -10.02 -3.05
CA TYR A 58 2.22 -9.45 -2.35
C TYR A 58 1.44 -10.50 -1.56
N THR A 59 1.71 -11.77 -1.83
CA THR A 59 1.16 -12.91 -1.07
C THR A 59 2.05 -13.17 0.15
N ASN A 60 1.53 -12.86 1.35
CA ASN A 60 2.34 -12.84 2.57
C ASN A 60 1.61 -13.52 3.74
N TYR A 61 2.38 -14.25 4.55
CA TYR A 61 1.96 -14.70 5.86
C TYR A 61 2.17 -13.58 6.89
N ILE A 62 1.14 -13.32 7.68
CA ILE A 62 1.13 -12.27 8.71
C ILE A 62 0.93 -12.95 10.06
N PRO A 63 1.98 -13.11 10.87
CA PRO A 63 1.86 -13.66 12.21
C PRO A 63 1.11 -12.69 13.13
N GLU A 64 0.61 -13.19 14.26
CA GLU A 64 -0.11 -12.38 15.25
C GLU A 64 0.67 -11.14 15.66
N SER A 65 1.99 -11.24 15.82
CA SER A 65 2.87 -10.11 16.18
C SER A 65 2.93 -8.97 15.17
N GLU A 66 2.51 -9.20 13.91
CA GLU A 66 2.54 -8.22 12.82
C GLU A 66 1.13 -7.72 12.43
N ILE A 67 0.08 -8.19 13.11
CA ILE A 67 -1.31 -7.83 12.79
C ILE A 67 -1.58 -6.34 12.95
N GLU A 68 -1.03 -5.69 13.96
CA GLU A 68 -1.23 -4.25 14.19
C GLU A 68 -0.61 -3.41 13.05
N ASP A 69 0.59 -3.76 12.59
CA ASP A 69 1.24 -3.10 11.45
C ASP A 69 0.43 -3.30 10.16
N PHE A 70 -0.09 -4.49 9.95
CA PHE A 70 -0.96 -4.77 8.81
C PHE A 70 -2.28 -3.99 8.89
N GLN A 71 -2.88 -3.87 10.07
CA GLN A 71 -4.08 -3.07 10.26
C GLN A 71 -3.83 -1.58 10.01
N PHE A 72 -2.66 -1.06 10.36
CA PHE A 72 -2.28 0.31 10.06
C PHE A 72 -2.35 0.62 8.56
N MET A 73 -1.86 -0.28 7.71
CA MET A 73 -1.89 -0.11 6.25
C MET A 73 -3.31 0.06 5.69
N THR A 74 -4.31 -0.54 6.36
CA THR A 74 -5.71 -0.51 5.90
C THR A 74 -6.57 0.55 6.58
N THR A 75 -6.23 0.90 7.82
CA THR A 75 -7.03 1.83 8.64
C THR A 75 -6.40 3.21 8.76
N GLY A 76 -5.09 3.34 8.54
CA GLY A 76 -4.31 4.55 8.85
C GLY A 76 -4.18 4.79 10.36
N GLN A 77 -4.47 3.79 11.21
CA GLN A 77 -4.48 3.90 12.67
C GLN A 77 -3.54 2.89 13.30
N TYR A 78 -2.75 3.33 14.26
CA TYR A 78 -1.85 2.48 15.05
C TYR A 78 -1.74 3.01 16.48
N GLY A 79 -1.37 2.13 17.40
CA GLY A 79 -0.96 2.55 18.74
C GLY A 79 0.49 2.99 18.75
N GLY A 80 0.79 4.20 19.23
CA GLY A 80 2.17 4.70 19.21
C GLY A 80 2.33 6.13 19.67
N ILE A 81 3.44 6.73 19.26
CA ILE A 81 3.84 8.07 19.71
C ILE A 81 3.34 9.21 18.81
N GLY A 82 2.97 8.92 17.56
CA GLY A 82 2.53 9.94 16.61
C GLY A 82 3.68 10.79 16.08
N ALA A 83 4.71 10.17 15.53
CA ALA A 83 5.81 10.85 14.87
C ALA A 83 6.32 10.07 13.65
N MET A 84 6.81 10.78 12.67
CA MET A 84 7.63 10.23 11.60
C MET A 84 9.09 10.18 12.07
N ILE A 85 9.79 9.09 11.70
CA ILE A 85 11.20 8.88 12.05
C ILE A 85 12.02 8.62 10.78
N THR A 86 13.28 9.00 10.82
CA THR A 86 14.22 8.77 9.71
C THR A 86 15.57 8.32 10.25
N LYS A 87 16.26 7.43 9.53
CA LYS A 87 17.61 7.01 9.87
C LYS A 87 18.62 7.94 9.22
N ARG A 88 19.62 8.38 10.02
CA ARG A 88 20.83 9.05 9.53
C ARG A 88 22.02 8.39 10.21
N ASP A 89 22.95 7.88 9.43
CA ASP A 89 24.10 7.12 9.92
C ASP A 89 23.68 5.95 10.82
N GLU A 90 24.16 5.93 12.05
CA GLU A 90 23.89 4.85 13.02
C GLU A 90 22.64 5.09 13.90
N TYR A 91 21.96 6.22 13.77
CA TYR A 91 20.85 6.58 14.64
C TYR A 91 19.58 6.93 13.89
N VAL A 92 18.47 6.82 14.63
CA VAL A 92 17.15 7.22 14.15
C VAL A 92 16.78 8.56 14.80
N TYR A 93 16.17 9.44 14.03
CA TYR A 93 15.77 10.79 14.42
C TYR A 93 14.26 10.96 14.29
N ILE A 94 13.67 11.78 15.14
CA ILE A 94 12.33 12.31 14.91
C ILE A 94 12.43 13.26 13.69
N SER A 95 11.75 12.94 12.60
CA SER A 95 11.68 13.83 11.43
C SER A 95 10.48 14.78 11.49
N GLU A 96 9.35 14.30 12.00
CA GLU A 96 8.12 15.09 12.13
C GLU A 96 7.25 14.53 13.26
N PRO A 97 7.10 15.21 14.41
CA PRO A 97 6.06 14.88 15.37
C PRO A 97 4.71 15.37 14.85
N TYR A 98 3.71 14.48 14.83
CA TYR A 98 2.37 14.83 14.33
C TYR A 98 1.63 15.72 15.32
N GLU A 99 0.98 16.75 14.81
CA GLU A 99 0.22 17.71 15.59
C GLU A 99 -0.90 17.03 16.42
N GLY A 100 -0.97 17.37 17.70
CA GLY A 100 -1.98 16.84 18.62
C GLY A 100 -1.75 15.43 19.13
N PHE A 101 -0.62 14.76 18.76
CA PHE A 101 -0.29 13.42 19.24
C PHE A 101 0.79 13.42 20.33
N PRO A 102 1.01 12.30 21.03
CA PRO A 102 1.87 12.23 22.23
C PRO A 102 3.27 12.78 22.03
N ALA A 103 3.93 12.49 20.91
CA ALA A 103 5.28 12.98 20.65
C ALA A 103 5.34 14.51 20.70
N GLN A 104 4.44 15.19 20.00
CA GLN A 104 4.37 16.65 20.01
C GLN A 104 3.97 17.20 21.39
N LYS A 105 2.94 16.64 22.00
CA LYS A 105 2.46 17.06 23.34
C LYS A 105 3.53 16.94 24.41
N SER A 106 4.44 15.97 24.26
CA SER A 106 5.54 15.71 25.19
C SER A 106 6.81 16.52 24.86
N GLY A 107 6.74 17.41 23.86
CA GLY A 107 7.83 18.30 23.51
C GLY A 107 8.94 17.68 22.66
N LEU A 108 8.71 16.52 22.03
CA LEU A 108 9.61 15.99 21.00
C LEU A 108 9.56 16.89 19.77
N MET A 109 10.72 17.12 19.15
CA MET A 109 10.88 18.02 18.01
C MET A 109 11.55 17.33 16.83
N ALA A 110 11.34 17.87 15.64
CA ALA A 110 12.11 17.46 14.46
C ALA A 110 13.61 17.70 14.70
N GLY A 111 14.42 16.67 14.42
CA GLY A 111 15.87 16.67 14.65
C GLY A 111 16.31 16.04 15.98
N ASP A 112 15.39 15.67 16.86
CA ASP A 112 15.73 14.90 18.07
C ASP A 112 16.30 13.53 17.67
N LYS A 113 17.50 13.23 18.13
CA LYS A 113 18.19 11.96 17.92
C LYS A 113 17.76 10.98 19.01
N ILE A 114 17.24 9.85 18.63
CA ILE A 114 16.84 8.81 19.58
C ILE A 114 18.05 7.98 19.94
N LEU A 115 18.37 7.89 21.22
CA LEU A 115 19.44 7.07 21.75
C LEU A 115 18.93 5.72 22.27
N GLU A 116 17.82 5.77 23.04
CA GLU A 116 17.19 4.58 23.63
C GLU A 116 15.67 4.71 23.61
N VAL A 117 14.99 3.55 23.57
CA VAL A 117 13.55 3.43 23.78
C VAL A 117 13.31 2.35 24.82
N ASN A 118 12.66 2.69 25.94
CA ASN A 118 12.45 1.81 27.08
C ASN A 118 13.75 1.13 27.56
N ASN A 119 14.83 1.89 27.70
CA ASN A 119 16.18 1.43 28.07
C ASN A 119 16.85 0.46 27.07
N ILE A 120 16.30 0.38 25.84
CA ILE A 120 16.89 -0.42 24.76
C ILE A 120 17.61 0.53 23.80
N SER A 121 18.94 0.37 23.67
CA SER A 121 19.73 1.18 22.73
C SER A 121 19.25 0.95 21.29
N VAL A 122 19.12 2.06 20.55
CA VAL A 122 18.71 2.04 19.13
C VAL A 122 19.86 2.28 18.17
N LYS A 123 21.09 2.39 18.67
CA LYS A 123 22.28 2.53 17.82
C LYS A 123 22.40 1.36 16.83
N GLY A 124 22.58 1.67 15.57
CA GLY A 124 22.71 0.69 14.48
C GLY A 124 21.38 0.08 13.99
N LYS A 125 20.26 0.24 14.74
CA LYS A 125 18.97 -0.33 14.36
C LYS A 125 18.39 0.36 13.12
N SER A 126 17.55 -0.38 12.39
CA SER A 126 16.76 0.15 11.29
C SER A 126 15.58 1.00 11.79
N THR A 127 14.98 1.79 10.90
CA THR A 127 13.73 2.53 11.21
C THR A 127 12.59 1.60 11.59
N GLU A 128 12.51 0.41 10.98
CA GLU A 128 11.51 -0.61 11.27
C GLU A 128 11.66 -1.16 12.69
N GLU A 129 12.90 -1.46 13.11
CA GLU A 129 13.17 -1.97 14.47
C GLU A 129 12.84 -0.92 15.53
N VAL A 130 13.23 0.36 15.29
CA VAL A 130 12.93 1.44 16.23
C VAL A 130 11.42 1.75 16.22
N SER A 131 10.77 1.70 15.05
CA SER A 131 9.31 1.87 14.95
C SER A 131 8.57 0.82 15.80
N LYS A 132 9.01 -0.45 15.80
CA LYS A 132 8.42 -1.50 16.64
C LYS A 132 8.53 -1.19 18.14
N LEU A 133 9.63 -0.58 18.60
CA LEU A 133 9.80 -0.15 19.98
C LEU A 133 8.91 1.04 20.36
N LEU A 134 8.71 1.97 19.43
CA LEU A 134 7.88 3.17 19.62
C LEU A 134 6.37 2.88 19.55
N LYS A 135 5.96 1.91 18.73
CA LYS A 135 4.58 1.41 18.65
C LYS A 135 4.23 0.55 19.86
N GLY A 136 2.94 0.31 20.05
CA GLY A 136 2.39 -0.55 21.09
C GLY A 136 0.98 -0.16 21.47
N GLN A 137 0.37 -0.89 22.38
CA GLN A 137 -1.02 -0.68 22.77
C GLN A 137 -1.25 0.74 23.30
N PRO A 138 -2.33 1.43 22.90
CA PRO A 138 -2.72 2.71 23.48
C PRO A 138 -2.80 2.63 25.01
N ASN A 139 -2.47 3.73 25.67
CA ASN A 139 -2.38 3.88 27.12
C ASN A 139 -1.20 3.14 27.82
N THR A 140 -0.31 2.48 27.08
CA THR A 140 0.96 1.98 27.62
C THR A 140 2.03 3.06 27.65
N ASN A 141 2.91 3.02 28.64
CA ASN A 141 4.01 3.98 28.75
C ASN A 141 5.12 3.67 27.75
N VAL A 142 5.78 4.72 27.27
CA VAL A 142 7.03 4.65 26.53
C VAL A 142 7.96 5.72 27.06
N SER A 143 9.24 5.37 27.25
CA SER A 143 10.30 6.33 27.58
C SER A 143 11.29 6.37 26.42
N ILE A 144 11.77 7.56 26.09
CA ILE A 144 12.67 7.80 24.98
C ILE A 144 13.80 8.71 25.49
N LEU A 145 15.03 8.17 25.48
CA LEU A 145 16.23 8.99 25.72
C LEU A 145 16.64 9.65 24.43
N ILE A 146 16.69 10.97 24.43
CA ILE A 146 17.03 11.75 23.24
C ILE A 146 18.24 12.65 23.45
N GLU A 147 18.96 12.89 22.36
CA GLU A 147 19.96 13.95 22.25
C GLU A 147 19.39 15.04 21.34
N ARG A 148 19.36 16.28 21.82
CA ARG A 148 18.88 17.45 21.08
C ARG A 148 20.00 18.43 20.83
N LYS A 149 20.12 18.89 19.60
CA LYS A 149 21.09 19.93 19.24
C LYS A 149 20.91 21.14 20.14
N TYR A 150 22.01 21.68 20.66
CA TYR A 150 22.06 22.80 21.61
C TYR A 150 21.65 22.52 23.07
N ILE A 151 21.37 21.24 23.42
CA ILE A 151 21.25 20.78 24.81
C ILE A 151 22.46 19.91 25.12
N ASN A 152 23.22 20.21 26.17
CA ASN A 152 24.52 19.60 26.42
C ASN A 152 24.41 18.10 26.84
N GLU A 153 23.31 17.70 27.47
CA GLU A 153 23.14 16.35 27.99
C GLU A 153 21.87 15.69 27.39
N PRO A 154 21.94 14.41 27.10
CA PRO A 154 20.74 13.64 26.74
C PRO A 154 19.73 13.69 27.88
N PHE A 155 18.45 13.69 27.55
CA PHE A 155 17.36 13.68 28.51
C PHE A 155 16.25 12.73 28.11
N GLU A 156 15.55 12.20 29.09
CA GLU A 156 14.46 11.27 28.92
C GLU A 156 13.12 12.01 28.81
N VAL A 157 12.30 11.56 27.85
CA VAL A 157 10.91 11.99 27.69
C VAL A 157 10.01 10.77 27.82
N SER A 158 9.12 10.77 28.80
CA SER A 158 8.19 9.66 29.07
C SER A 158 6.75 10.09 28.94
N PHE A 159 5.96 9.31 28.22
CA PHE A 159 4.54 9.57 27.98
C PHE A 159 3.78 8.28 27.63
N LYS A 160 2.47 8.38 27.51
CA LYS A 160 1.62 7.25 27.09
C LYS A 160 1.45 7.25 25.59
N ARG A 161 1.50 6.05 24.99
CA ARG A 161 1.08 5.84 23.60
C ARG A 161 -0.40 6.14 23.47
N GLU A 162 -0.78 6.71 22.35
CA GLU A 162 -2.18 6.94 21.99
C GLU A 162 -2.51 6.22 20.69
N LYS A 163 -3.81 6.16 20.36
CA LYS A 163 -4.25 5.77 19.03
C LYS A 163 -3.99 6.91 18.08
N VAL A 164 -2.97 6.74 17.24
CA VAL A 164 -2.58 7.72 16.22
C VAL A 164 -3.38 7.46 14.96
N THR A 165 -3.99 8.49 14.38
CA THR A 165 -4.65 8.44 13.08
C THR A 165 -3.92 9.34 12.10
N VAL A 166 -3.37 8.75 11.05
CA VAL A 166 -2.72 9.51 9.98
C VAL A 166 -3.75 9.79 8.90
N GLY A 167 -4.07 11.06 8.70
CA GLY A 167 -5.05 11.49 7.70
C GLY A 167 -4.64 11.10 6.28
N SER A 168 -5.60 10.61 5.49
CA SER A 168 -5.37 10.23 4.10
C SER A 168 -5.20 11.45 3.18
N VAL A 169 -5.76 12.59 3.54
CA VAL A 169 -5.64 13.87 2.84
C VAL A 169 -4.76 14.82 3.67
N PRO A 170 -3.43 14.78 3.50
CA PRO A 170 -2.51 15.60 4.30
C PRO A 170 -2.58 17.09 3.96
N TYR A 171 -3.01 17.41 2.73
CA TYR A 171 -3.10 18.80 2.29
C TYR A 171 -4.17 18.95 1.21
N PHE A 172 -4.91 20.04 1.27
CA PHE A 172 -5.72 20.59 0.19
C PHE A 172 -5.76 22.13 0.30
N GLY A 173 -5.92 22.79 -0.83
CA GLY A 173 -5.97 24.27 -0.87
C GLY A 173 -6.24 24.79 -2.28
N LEU A 174 -6.58 26.05 -2.37
CA LEU A 174 -6.70 26.77 -3.64
C LEU A 174 -5.33 27.28 -4.09
N LEU A 175 -4.98 26.97 -5.32
CA LEU A 175 -3.85 27.56 -6.03
C LEU A 175 -4.32 28.81 -6.80
N GLU A 176 -3.38 29.49 -7.46
CA GLU A 176 -3.69 30.58 -8.39
C GLU A 176 -4.73 30.15 -9.44
N ASN A 177 -5.46 31.10 -9.99
CA ASN A 177 -6.51 30.87 -10.99
C ASN A 177 -7.67 29.96 -10.53
N ASN A 178 -7.96 29.92 -9.24
CA ASN A 178 -9.01 29.11 -8.62
C ASN A 178 -8.88 27.61 -8.93
N ILE A 179 -7.65 27.09 -9.00
CA ILE A 179 -7.39 25.67 -9.16
C ILE A 179 -7.40 25.02 -7.78
N GLY A 180 -8.34 24.13 -7.52
CA GLY A 180 -8.36 23.32 -6.31
C GLY A 180 -7.29 22.23 -6.39
N TYR A 181 -6.43 22.14 -5.39
CA TYR A 181 -5.44 21.07 -5.25
C TYR A 181 -5.75 20.22 -4.04
N VAL A 182 -5.69 18.90 -4.20
CA VAL A 182 -5.86 17.95 -3.09
C VAL A 182 -4.88 16.80 -3.24
N LYS A 183 -4.13 16.50 -2.17
CA LYS A 183 -3.22 15.35 -2.11
C LYS A 183 -3.87 14.20 -1.35
N LEU A 184 -3.89 13.02 -1.95
CA LEU A 184 -4.31 11.78 -1.32
C LEU A 184 -3.07 10.89 -1.09
N ARG A 185 -2.73 10.62 0.17
CA ARG A 185 -1.52 9.85 0.55
C ARG A 185 -1.70 8.34 0.40
N SER A 186 -2.89 7.82 0.72
CA SER A 186 -3.18 6.39 0.69
C SER A 186 -4.70 6.12 0.70
N PHE A 187 -5.10 4.94 0.26
CA PHE A 187 -6.50 4.52 0.23
C PHE A 187 -6.85 3.72 1.50
N THR A 188 -6.77 4.38 2.66
CA THR A 188 -7.22 3.80 3.93
C THR A 188 -8.73 3.87 4.08
N ARG A 189 -9.26 3.18 5.09
CA ARG A 189 -10.71 3.17 5.37
C ARG A 189 -11.25 4.59 5.56
N ASN A 190 -12.31 4.93 4.84
CA ASN A 190 -12.98 6.23 4.82
C ASN A 190 -12.19 7.39 4.16
N CYS A 191 -11.07 7.13 3.51
CA CYS A 191 -10.33 8.19 2.80
C CYS A 191 -11.18 8.89 1.74
N SER A 192 -12.16 8.18 1.15
CA SER A 192 -13.12 8.78 0.21
C SER A 192 -13.96 9.88 0.86
N ASN A 193 -14.34 9.75 2.12
CA ASN A 193 -15.08 10.81 2.84
C ASN A 193 -14.18 12.02 3.11
N ASP A 194 -12.92 11.79 3.51
CA ASP A 194 -11.94 12.87 3.73
C ASP A 194 -11.72 13.65 2.43
N LEU A 195 -11.50 12.91 1.31
CA LEU A 195 -11.32 13.51 0.00
C LEU A 195 -12.58 14.26 -0.47
N LYS A 196 -13.76 13.68 -0.29
CA LYS A 196 -15.05 14.33 -0.60
C LYS A 196 -15.18 15.66 0.13
N ASN A 197 -14.90 15.69 1.43
CA ASN A 197 -14.98 16.89 2.24
C ASN A 197 -13.98 17.97 1.76
N ALA A 198 -12.76 17.58 1.40
CA ALA A 198 -11.78 18.47 0.83
C ALA A 198 -12.25 19.07 -0.50
N ILE A 199 -12.77 18.25 -1.42
CA ILE A 199 -13.31 18.70 -2.71
C ILE A 199 -14.48 19.67 -2.53
N LEU A 200 -15.43 19.37 -1.62
CA LEU A 200 -16.58 20.25 -1.37
C LEU A 200 -16.12 21.60 -0.81
N LYS A 201 -15.17 21.63 0.12
CA LYS A 201 -14.59 22.89 0.63
C LYS A 201 -13.89 23.69 -0.46
N LEU A 202 -13.16 23.04 -1.38
CA LEU A 202 -12.54 23.71 -2.51
C LEU A 202 -13.60 24.33 -3.45
N LYS A 203 -14.70 23.62 -3.69
CA LYS A 203 -15.83 24.13 -4.48
C LYS A 203 -16.53 25.31 -3.79
N GLU A 204 -16.71 25.29 -2.48
CA GLU A 204 -17.22 26.42 -1.68
C GLU A 204 -16.28 27.64 -1.79
N GLN A 205 -14.98 27.42 -1.95
CA GLN A 205 -13.97 28.44 -2.20
C GLN A 205 -13.88 28.87 -3.69
N SER A 206 -14.84 28.46 -4.52
CA SER A 206 -14.92 28.77 -5.94
C SER A 206 -13.84 28.13 -6.82
N ALA A 207 -13.37 26.93 -6.48
CA ALA A 207 -12.50 26.17 -7.36
C ALA A 207 -13.24 25.88 -8.70
N THR A 208 -12.60 26.25 -9.82
CA THR A 208 -13.12 26.05 -11.17
C THR A 208 -12.52 24.83 -11.87
N SER A 209 -11.45 24.26 -11.33
CA SER A 209 -10.79 23.04 -11.78
C SER A 209 -10.15 22.33 -10.59
N LEU A 210 -9.81 21.05 -10.74
CA LEU A 210 -9.23 20.24 -9.66
C LEU A 210 -7.96 19.51 -10.11
N ILE A 211 -6.99 19.46 -9.21
CA ILE A 211 -5.82 18.59 -9.28
C ILE A 211 -5.93 17.59 -8.14
N LEU A 212 -6.03 16.30 -8.49
CA LEU A 212 -5.91 15.18 -7.56
C LEU A 212 -4.49 14.62 -7.61
N ASP A 213 -3.71 14.84 -6.55
CA ASP A 213 -2.32 14.36 -6.49
C ASP A 213 -2.25 12.98 -5.84
N LEU A 214 -1.89 11.97 -6.65
CA LEU A 214 -1.65 10.57 -6.25
C LEU A 214 -0.16 10.22 -6.29
N ARG A 215 0.75 11.17 -6.47
CA ARG A 215 2.19 10.92 -6.45
C ARG A 215 2.64 10.42 -5.08
N GLY A 216 3.46 9.35 -5.07
CA GLY A 216 3.88 8.69 -3.82
C GLY A 216 2.79 7.86 -3.14
N ASN A 217 1.63 7.67 -3.76
CA ASN A 217 0.52 6.92 -3.17
C ASN A 217 0.55 5.44 -3.59
N PRO A 218 0.89 4.49 -2.68
CA PRO A 218 1.03 3.07 -3.01
C PRO A 218 -0.30 2.34 -3.19
N GLY A 219 -1.42 3.05 -3.08
CA GLY A 219 -2.76 2.47 -3.15
C GLY A 219 -3.39 2.18 -1.79
N GLY A 220 -4.11 1.08 -1.70
CA GLY A 220 -4.82 0.63 -0.51
C GLY A 220 -6.12 -0.09 -0.86
N LEU A 221 -7.22 0.28 -0.22
CA LEU A 221 -8.50 -0.42 -0.34
C LEU A 221 -9.18 -0.15 -1.69
N LEU A 222 -9.44 -1.22 -2.45
CA LEU A 222 -10.12 -1.17 -3.75
C LEU A 222 -11.49 -0.47 -3.66
N ASN A 223 -12.29 -0.77 -2.64
CA ASN A 223 -13.59 -0.14 -2.49
C ASN A 223 -13.51 1.38 -2.33
N GLU A 224 -12.44 1.90 -1.75
CA GLU A 224 -12.23 3.35 -1.63
C GLU A 224 -11.86 3.97 -2.99
N SER A 225 -11.06 3.29 -3.83
CA SER A 225 -10.77 3.76 -5.19
C SER A 225 -12.03 3.83 -6.06
N VAL A 226 -12.92 2.83 -5.95
CA VAL A 226 -14.21 2.83 -6.64
C VAL A 226 -15.07 4.03 -6.21
N LYS A 227 -15.16 4.31 -4.90
CA LYS A 227 -15.91 5.48 -4.39
C LYS A 227 -15.32 6.79 -4.90
N ILE A 228 -13.99 6.91 -4.94
CA ILE A 228 -13.30 8.14 -5.39
C ILE A 228 -13.51 8.36 -6.88
N ALA A 229 -13.34 7.32 -7.71
CA ALA A 229 -13.64 7.44 -9.13
C ALA A 229 -15.10 7.84 -9.39
N ASN A 230 -16.04 7.28 -8.61
CA ASN A 230 -17.47 7.62 -8.67
C ASN A 230 -17.77 9.11 -8.39
N PHE A 231 -16.89 9.86 -7.74
CA PHE A 231 -17.11 11.28 -7.54
C PHE A 231 -17.18 12.08 -8.85
N PHE A 232 -16.55 11.55 -9.89
CA PHE A 232 -16.31 12.26 -11.14
C PHE A 232 -16.98 11.63 -12.37
N VAL A 233 -17.59 10.45 -12.24
CA VAL A 233 -18.20 9.74 -13.38
C VAL A 233 -19.70 9.51 -13.14
N ASN A 234 -20.46 9.34 -14.23
CA ASN A 234 -21.89 9.12 -14.15
C ASN A 234 -22.23 7.79 -13.47
N GLN A 235 -23.37 7.76 -12.81
CA GLN A 235 -23.89 6.54 -12.22
C GLN A 235 -24.09 5.47 -13.29
N GLY A 236 -23.65 4.23 -12.99
CA GLY A 236 -23.70 3.07 -13.89
C GLY A 236 -22.41 2.83 -14.67
N GLU A 237 -21.50 3.80 -14.79
CA GLU A 237 -20.20 3.60 -15.45
C GLU A 237 -19.38 2.51 -14.73
N GLU A 238 -18.77 1.60 -15.49
CA GLU A 238 -17.79 0.64 -14.97
C GLU A 238 -16.54 1.39 -14.55
N ILE A 239 -16.02 1.03 -13.36
CA ILE A 239 -14.78 1.60 -12.82
C ILE A 239 -13.65 0.58 -12.89
N VAL A 240 -13.92 -0.65 -12.45
CA VAL A 240 -12.94 -1.72 -12.45
C VAL A 240 -13.64 -3.07 -12.41
N SER A 241 -13.10 -4.07 -13.07
CA SER A 241 -13.53 -5.47 -12.94
C SER A 241 -12.38 -6.35 -12.43
N THR A 242 -12.71 -7.45 -11.76
CA THR A 242 -11.75 -8.41 -11.22
C THR A 242 -12.00 -9.78 -11.80
N LYS A 243 -10.93 -10.46 -12.25
CA LYS A 243 -10.98 -11.82 -12.79
C LYS A 243 -9.89 -12.67 -12.16
N GLY A 244 -10.24 -13.90 -11.79
CA GLY A 244 -9.32 -14.82 -11.12
C GLY A 244 -9.62 -16.30 -11.40
N LYS A 245 -8.94 -17.19 -10.66
CA LYS A 245 -9.12 -18.64 -10.78
C LYS A 245 -10.56 -19.07 -10.46
N ILE A 246 -11.20 -18.43 -9.50
CA ILE A 246 -12.56 -18.77 -9.04
C ILE A 246 -13.55 -17.84 -9.73
N LYS A 247 -14.25 -18.36 -10.73
CA LYS A 247 -15.20 -17.61 -11.56
C LYS A 247 -16.31 -16.90 -10.77
N SER A 248 -16.82 -17.53 -9.72
CA SER A 248 -17.85 -16.94 -8.86
C SER A 248 -17.37 -15.73 -8.05
N TRP A 249 -16.07 -15.44 -8.04
CA TRP A 249 -15.49 -14.27 -7.38
C TRP A 249 -15.19 -13.12 -8.35
N GLU A 250 -15.40 -13.35 -9.63
CA GLU A 250 -15.30 -12.27 -10.61
C GLU A 250 -16.36 -11.21 -10.32
N LYS A 251 -15.97 -9.97 -10.37
CA LYS A 251 -16.85 -8.86 -10.00
C LYS A 251 -16.57 -7.63 -10.86
N VAL A 252 -17.64 -7.01 -11.29
CA VAL A 252 -17.62 -5.68 -11.91
C VAL A 252 -18.04 -4.66 -10.86
N TYR A 253 -17.23 -3.63 -10.69
CA TYR A 253 -17.50 -2.51 -9.80
C TYR A 253 -17.89 -1.30 -10.63
N THR A 254 -19.09 -0.81 -10.41
CA THR A 254 -19.66 0.34 -11.13
C THR A 254 -19.83 1.53 -10.19
N ALA A 255 -19.96 2.72 -10.76
CA ALA A 255 -20.36 3.94 -10.05
C ALA A 255 -21.82 3.80 -9.58
N THR A 256 -22.02 3.56 -8.29
CA THR A 256 -23.36 3.30 -7.72
C THR A 256 -24.01 4.55 -7.13
N ASN A 257 -23.24 5.56 -6.78
CA ASN A 257 -23.71 6.78 -6.12
C ASN A 257 -23.78 7.95 -7.11
N LYS A 258 -24.60 8.96 -6.76
CA LYS A 258 -24.59 10.23 -7.47
C LYS A 258 -23.20 10.85 -7.41
N PRO A 259 -22.63 11.29 -8.54
CA PRO A 259 -21.31 11.94 -8.58
C PRO A 259 -21.32 13.28 -7.82
N ILE A 260 -20.14 13.75 -7.43
CA ILE A 260 -19.95 15.10 -6.88
C ILE A 260 -19.98 16.11 -8.03
N ASP A 261 -19.22 15.82 -9.08
CA ASP A 261 -19.12 16.71 -10.25
C ASP A 261 -18.55 15.93 -11.45
N THR A 262 -19.33 15.86 -12.52
CA THR A 262 -18.93 15.20 -13.77
C THR A 262 -18.28 16.14 -14.78
N GLU A 263 -18.35 17.46 -14.54
CA GLU A 263 -17.98 18.48 -15.52
C GLU A 263 -16.69 19.23 -15.15
N ILE A 264 -16.40 19.39 -13.85
CA ILE A 264 -15.22 20.15 -13.41
C ILE A 264 -13.94 19.63 -14.09
N PRO A 265 -13.13 20.47 -14.75
CA PRO A 265 -11.84 20.08 -15.30
C PRO A 265 -10.99 19.38 -14.23
N LEU A 266 -10.51 18.17 -14.54
CA LEU A 266 -9.81 17.32 -13.59
C LEU A 266 -8.47 16.86 -14.15
N VAL A 267 -7.41 17.08 -13.39
CA VAL A 267 -6.07 16.54 -13.60
C VAL A 267 -5.75 15.56 -12.48
N VAL A 268 -5.18 14.41 -12.82
CA VAL A 268 -4.64 13.45 -11.83
C VAL A 268 -3.14 13.37 -12.00
N LEU A 269 -2.40 13.68 -10.93
CA LEU A 269 -0.95 13.55 -10.92
C LEU A 269 -0.53 12.17 -10.44
N ILE A 270 0.35 11.52 -11.21
CA ILE A 270 0.91 10.19 -10.87
C ILE A 270 2.44 10.17 -11.01
N ASP A 271 3.06 9.21 -10.32
CA ASP A 271 4.48 8.87 -10.46
C ASP A 271 4.71 7.35 -10.37
N GLN A 272 5.98 6.94 -10.38
CA GLN A 272 6.39 5.53 -10.31
C GLN A 272 5.97 4.82 -9.00
N SER A 273 5.62 5.58 -7.97
CA SER A 273 5.13 5.08 -6.67
C SER A 273 3.60 5.05 -6.59
N SER A 274 2.91 5.62 -7.58
CA SER A 274 1.45 5.51 -7.70
C SER A 274 1.08 4.09 -8.10
N ALA A 275 0.47 3.32 -7.19
CA ALA A 275 0.24 1.89 -7.39
C ALA A 275 -1.18 1.45 -7.03
N SER A 276 -1.63 0.31 -7.60
CA SER A 276 -2.86 -0.39 -7.19
C SER A 276 -4.11 0.51 -7.23
N ALA A 277 -4.72 0.85 -6.06
CA ALA A 277 -5.90 1.72 -5.98
C ALA A 277 -5.70 3.09 -6.66
N SER A 278 -4.47 3.65 -6.62
CA SER A 278 -4.13 4.87 -7.36
C SER A 278 -4.25 4.67 -8.87
N GLU A 279 -3.84 3.49 -9.35
CA GLU A 279 -3.91 3.14 -10.76
C GLU A 279 -5.35 2.81 -11.20
N ILE A 280 -6.17 2.28 -10.30
CA ILE A 280 -7.61 2.13 -10.56
C ILE A 280 -8.25 3.50 -10.77
N VAL A 281 -7.99 4.49 -9.89
CA VAL A 281 -8.56 5.83 -10.03
C VAL A 281 -8.03 6.53 -11.29
N SER A 282 -6.70 6.62 -11.45
CA SER A 282 -6.12 7.31 -12.60
C SER A 282 -6.47 6.63 -13.93
N GLY A 283 -6.39 5.30 -13.98
CA GLY A 283 -6.67 4.53 -15.19
C GLY A 283 -8.14 4.51 -15.58
N SER A 284 -9.07 4.38 -14.61
CA SER A 284 -10.50 4.45 -14.93
C SER A 284 -10.93 5.84 -15.41
N LEU A 285 -10.42 6.90 -14.78
CA LEU A 285 -10.69 8.27 -15.22
C LEU A 285 -10.06 8.59 -16.57
N GLN A 286 -8.90 8.00 -16.90
CA GLN A 286 -8.29 8.08 -18.23
C GLN A 286 -9.13 7.34 -19.26
N ASP A 287 -9.52 6.09 -18.99
CA ASP A 287 -10.27 5.27 -19.94
C ASP A 287 -11.68 5.80 -20.22
N LEU A 288 -12.31 6.45 -19.25
CA LEU A 288 -13.58 7.14 -19.38
C LEU A 288 -13.45 8.56 -19.96
N ASP A 289 -12.23 8.99 -20.32
CA ASP A 289 -11.93 10.34 -20.81
C ASP A 289 -12.42 11.46 -19.88
N ARG A 290 -12.38 11.18 -18.57
CA ARG A 290 -12.87 12.11 -17.55
C ARG A 290 -11.78 13.00 -16.96
N ALA A 291 -10.54 12.56 -16.98
CA ALA A 291 -9.40 13.32 -16.45
C ALA A 291 -8.22 13.27 -17.40
N VAL A 292 -7.37 14.29 -17.32
CA VAL A 292 -6.02 14.27 -17.90
C VAL A 292 -5.04 13.73 -16.86
N ILE A 293 -4.30 12.71 -17.25
CA ILE A 293 -3.29 12.09 -16.37
C ILE A 293 -1.93 12.72 -16.67
N VAL A 294 -1.28 13.25 -15.65
CA VAL A 294 -0.01 14.00 -15.78
C VAL A 294 1.04 13.42 -14.85
N GLY A 295 2.29 13.35 -15.33
CA GLY A 295 3.41 12.91 -14.50
C GLY A 295 4.26 11.83 -15.13
N LYS A 296 4.56 10.76 -14.40
CA LYS A 296 5.33 9.60 -14.87
C LYS A 296 4.49 8.36 -14.89
N ARG A 297 4.90 7.37 -15.73
CA ARG A 297 4.28 6.04 -15.75
C ARG A 297 4.18 5.48 -14.32
N SER A 298 3.02 4.96 -13.95
CA SER A 298 2.74 4.40 -12.63
C SER A 298 3.47 3.07 -12.39
N PHE A 299 3.30 2.49 -11.21
CA PHE A 299 4.00 1.30 -10.76
C PHE A 299 3.70 0.04 -11.59
N GLY A 300 2.43 -0.17 -11.97
CA GLY A 300 1.99 -1.37 -12.70
C GLY A 300 1.60 -2.54 -11.80
N LYS A 301 0.84 -2.29 -10.72
CA LYS A 301 0.29 -3.33 -9.85
C LYS A 301 -1.17 -3.59 -10.18
N GLY A 302 -1.42 -4.61 -11.01
CA GLY A 302 -2.75 -5.07 -11.45
C GLY A 302 -3.29 -6.27 -10.67
N LEU A 303 -2.78 -6.56 -9.47
CA LEU A 303 -3.13 -7.71 -8.65
C LEU A 303 -4.01 -7.32 -7.47
N VAL A 304 -5.03 -8.16 -7.19
CA VAL A 304 -5.97 -7.98 -6.08
C VAL A 304 -5.66 -8.99 -4.98
N GLN A 305 -5.41 -8.49 -3.77
CA GLN A 305 -5.22 -9.32 -2.59
C GLN A 305 -6.48 -9.38 -1.73
N GLN A 306 -6.72 -10.55 -1.12
CA GLN A 306 -7.68 -10.74 -0.04
C GLN A 306 -6.97 -11.30 1.19
N THR A 307 -7.43 -10.88 2.36
CA THR A 307 -6.92 -11.40 3.63
C THR A 307 -7.81 -12.55 4.11
N ARG A 308 -7.18 -13.66 4.48
CA ARG A 308 -7.79 -14.86 5.06
C ARG A 308 -7.31 -15.04 6.48
N LYS A 309 -8.23 -15.24 7.42
CA LYS A 309 -7.87 -15.60 8.78
C LYS A 309 -7.34 -17.03 8.82
N LEU A 310 -6.26 -17.22 9.53
CA LEU A 310 -5.68 -18.50 9.85
C LEU A 310 -5.80 -18.76 11.36
N SER A 311 -5.29 -19.91 11.83
CA SER A 311 -5.24 -20.24 13.25
C SER A 311 -4.31 -19.31 14.01
N TYR A 312 -4.43 -19.27 15.34
CA TYR A 312 -3.57 -18.48 16.24
C TYR A 312 -3.49 -17.00 15.84
N ASN A 313 -4.66 -16.40 15.57
CA ASN A 313 -4.80 -14.98 15.19
C ASN A 313 -3.88 -14.52 14.03
N SER A 314 -3.33 -15.45 13.26
CA SER A 314 -2.53 -15.14 12.08
C SER A 314 -3.39 -14.93 10.84
N GLN A 315 -2.83 -14.38 9.78
CA GLN A 315 -3.52 -14.09 8.54
C GLN A 315 -2.67 -14.43 7.32
N LEU A 316 -3.34 -14.77 6.22
CA LEU A 316 -2.76 -14.90 4.91
C LEU A 316 -3.31 -13.78 4.02
N LYS A 317 -2.45 -12.90 3.54
CA LYS A 317 -2.75 -11.96 2.46
C LYS A 317 -2.44 -12.66 1.15
N LEU A 318 -3.45 -12.97 0.36
CA LEU A 318 -3.36 -13.82 -0.82
C LEU A 318 -3.80 -13.06 -2.07
N THR A 319 -3.01 -13.14 -3.14
CA THR A 319 -3.41 -12.68 -4.47
C THR A 319 -4.47 -13.63 -5.04
N VAL A 320 -5.66 -13.11 -5.33
CA VAL A 320 -6.82 -13.90 -5.74
C VAL A 320 -7.35 -13.55 -7.14
N ALA A 321 -6.97 -12.40 -7.68
CA ALA A 321 -7.43 -11.92 -8.98
C ALA A 321 -6.47 -10.90 -9.59
N LYS A 322 -6.64 -10.67 -10.90
CA LYS A 322 -6.16 -9.49 -11.61
C LYS A 322 -7.32 -8.51 -11.76
N TYR A 323 -7.03 -7.20 -11.83
CA TYR A 323 -8.06 -6.23 -12.15
C TYR A 323 -7.87 -5.61 -13.53
N TYR A 324 -8.99 -5.21 -14.10
CA TYR A 324 -9.11 -4.63 -15.43
C TYR A 324 -9.89 -3.33 -15.32
N ILE A 325 -9.38 -2.27 -15.94
CA ILE A 325 -10.02 -0.95 -15.98
C ILE A 325 -10.97 -0.84 -17.18
N PRO A 326 -11.77 0.23 -17.32
CA PRO A 326 -12.91 0.27 -18.25
C PRO A 326 -12.63 -0.10 -19.70
N SER A 327 -11.46 0.21 -20.22
CA SER A 327 -11.05 -0.23 -21.58
C SER A 327 -10.86 -1.73 -21.72
N GLY A 328 -10.85 -2.48 -20.63
CA GLY A 328 -10.57 -3.93 -20.57
C GLY A 328 -9.09 -4.28 -20.40
N ARG A 329 -8.19 -3.29 -20.34
CA ARG A 329 -6.75 -3.53 -20.16
C ARG A 329 -6.40 -3.90 -18.72
N CYS A 330 -5.43 -4.81 -18.58
CA CYS A 330 -4.77 -5.13 -17.32
C CYS A 330 -3.45 -4.37 -17.24
N ILE A 331 -3.26 -3.60 -16.19
CA ILE A 331 -2.09 -2.72 -16.05
C ILE A 331 -0.88 -3.41 -15.39
N GLN A 332 -0.97 -4.70 -15.08
CA GLN A 332 0.10 -5.45 -14.42
C GLN A 332 1.38 -5.40 -15.25
N ALA A 333 2.47 -4.88 -14.67
CA ALA A 333 3.75 -4.70 -15.36
C ALA A 333 4.68 -5.91 -15.29
N LEU A 334 4.57 -6.73 -14.24
CA LEU A 334 5.43 -7.89 -14.00
C LEU A 334 4.65 -9.19 -14.22
N ASP A 335 5.22 -10.13 -14.95
CA ASP A 335 4.62 -11.45 -15.18
C ASP A 335 5.14 -12.48 -14.19
N TYR A 336 4.45 -12.62 -13.06
CA TYR A 336 4.79 -13.61 -12.03
C TYR A 336 4.49 -15.06 -12.45
N SER A 337 3.77 -15.27 -13.56
CA SER A 337 3.45 -16.61 -14.06
C SER A 337 4.63 -17.25 -14.80
N ASN A 338 5.54 -16.41 -15.33
CA ASN A 338 6.72 -16.82 -16.07
C ASN A 338 7.97 -16.22 -15.42
N ARG A 339 8.68 -17.03 -14.63
CA ARG A 339 9.94 -16.63 -14.01
C ARG A 339 11.11 -17.05 -14.90
N ASN A 340 12.18 -16.25 -14.88
CA ASN A 340 13.44 -16.58 -15.48
C ASN A 340 14.11 -17.75 -14.74
N GLU A 341 15.11 -18.38 -15.33
CA GLU A 341 15.87 -19.49 -14.72
C GLU A 341 16.53 -19.10 -13.38
N ASP A 342 16.87 -17.85 -13.19
CA ASP A 342 17.41 -17.29 -11.95
C ASP A 342 16.33 -16.92 -10.90
N GLY A 343 15.06 -17.21 -11.17
CA GLY A 343 13.91 -16.88 -10.31
C GLY A 343 13.42 -15.44 -10.42
N SER A 344 14.10 -14.58 -11.16
CA SER A 344 13.68 -13.19 -11.37
C SER A 344 12.42 -13.12 -12.23
N VAL A 345 11.69 -12.00 -12.11
CA VAL A 345 10.45 -11.75 -12.85
C VAL A 345 10.68 -10.67 -13.87
N GLY A 346 10.43 -10.99 -15.13
CA GLY A 346 10.54 -10.04 -16.23
C GLY A 346 9.40 -9.01 -16.23
N LYS A 347 9.71 -7.80 -16.67
CA LYS A 347 8.67 -6.85 -17.08
C LYS A 347 8.06 -7.31 -18.40
N ILE A 348 6.76 -7.11 -18.56
CA ILE A 348 6.10 -7.25 -19.86
C ILE A 348 6.75 -6.21 -20.78
N ALA A 349 7.40 -6.68 -21.86
CA ALA A 349 8.06 -5.78 -22.80
C ALA A 349 7.03 -4.88 -23.49
N ASP A 350 7.34 -3.61 -23.71
CA ASP A 350 6.43 -2.68 -24.39
C ASP A 350 6.02 -3.17 -25.79
N SER A 351 6.87 -4.00 -26.45
CA SER A 351 6.56 -4.66 -27.73
C SER A 351 5.47 -5.75 -27.62
N LEU A 352 5.19 -6.24 -26.42
CA LEU A 352 4.13 -7.24 -26.14
C LEU A 352 2.86 -6.59 -25.59
N SER A 353 2.87 -5.27 -25.39
CA SER A 353 1.68 -4.55 -24.91
C SER A 353 0.59 -4.52 -25.98
N THR A 354 -0.65 -4.74 -25.53
CA THR A 354 -1.84 -4.72 -26.37
C THR A 354 -2.45 -3.31 -26.41
N GLU A 355 -2.84 -2.86 -27.60
CA GLU A 355 -3.56 -1.59 -27.77
C GLU A 355 -5.02 -1.75 -27.36
N PHE A 356 -5.50 -0.85 -26.50
CA PHE A 356 -6.90 -0.67 -26.11
C PHE A 356 -7.36 0.76 -26.46
N ARG A 357 -8.64 1.02 -26.27
CA ARG A 357 -9.25 2.31 -26.56
C ARG A 357 -10.01 2.87 -25.38
N THR A 358 -9.84 4.16 -25.12
CA THR A 358 -10.68 4.89 -24.18
C THR A 358 -12.09 5.06 -24.74
N LYS A 359 -13.01 5.58 -23.93
CA LYS A 359 -14.39 5.87 -24.32
C LYS A 359 -14.48 6.77 -25.57
N ASN A 360 -13.59 7.74 -25.73
CA ASN A 360 -13.48 8.64 -26.89
C ASN A 360 -12.45 8.15 -27.92
N ASN A 361 -12.13 6.84 -27.92
CA ASN A 361 -11.31 6.20 -28.93
C ASN A 361 -9.81 6.62 -28.94
N ARG A 362 -9.27 7.19 -27.85
CA ARG A 362 -7.83 7.43 -27.67
C ARG A 362 -7.11 6.11 -27.45
N LYS A 363 -5.86 5.98 -27.94
CA LYS A 363 -5.03 4.78 -27.73
C LYS A 363 -4.48 4.75 -26.31
N VAL A 364 -4.62 3.61 -25.67
CA VAL A 364 -4.00 3.26 -24.38
C VAL A 364 -3.48 1.83 -24.43
N TYR A 365 -2.55 1.48 -23.53
CA TYR A 365 -1.86 0.19 -23.59
C TYR A 365 -1.91 -0.52 -22.24
N ASP A 366 -1.84 -1.85 -22.26
CA ASP A 366 -1.69 -2.68 -21.06
C ASP A 366 -0.22 -2.97 -20.70
N GLY A 367 0.01 -3.82 -19.70
CA GLY A 367 1.31 -4.43 -19.40
C GLY A 367 2.38 -3.53 -18.77
N GLY A 368 2.09 -2.28 -18.44
CA GLY A 368 3.14 -1.39 -17.96
C GLY A 368 2.71 -0.31 -16.96
N GLY A 369 1.61 -0.49 -16.25
CA GLY A 369 1.02 0.57 -15.43
C GLY A 369 0.22 1.57 -16.26
N ILE A 370 -0.11 2.70 -15.67
CA ILE A 370 -0.79 3.81 -16.34
C ILE A 370 0.25 4.74 -16.95
N THR A 371 0.23 4.85 -18.28
CA THR A 371 1.02 5.85 -19.00
C THR A 371 0.28 7.19 -18.94
N PRO A 372 0.91 8.26 -18.46
CA PRO A 372 0.25 9.57 -18.40
C PRO A 372 -0.01 10.13 -19.80
N ASP A 373 -1.04 10.97 -19.92
CA ASP A 373 -1.35 11.71 -21.15
C ASP A 373 -0.29 12.80 -21.41
N LEU A 374 0.24 13.39 -20.33
CA LEU A 374 1.33 14.36 -20.37
C LEU A 374 2.46 13.89 -19.44
N VAL A 375 3.61 13.57 -20.04
CA VAL A 375 4.80 13.16 -19.32
C VAL A 375 5.55 14.36 -18.79
N THR A 376 5.96 14.33 -17.51
CA THR A 376 6.83 15.36 -16.91
C THR A 376 8.27 14.85 -16.79
N GLU A 377 9.22 15.77 -16.86
CA GLU A 377 10.63 15.46 -16.58
C GLU A 377 10.84 15.06 -15.11
N SER A 378 11.97 14.42 -14.83
CA SER A 378 12.37 14.09 -13.47
C SER A 378 12.78 15.38 -12.74
N GLU A 379 12.21 15.63 -11.57
CA GLU A 379 12.78 16.62 -10.67
C GLU A 379 14.21 16.20 -10.31
N VAL A 380 15.15 17.07 -10.55
CA VAL A 380 16.52 16.90 -10.04
C VAL A 380 16.48 17.37 -8.59
N SER A 381 16.51 16.42 -7.67
CA SER A 381 16.61 16.76 -6.24
C SER A 381 17.85 17.61 -6.00
N SER A 382 17.68 18.77 -5.38
CA SER A 382 18.83 19.58 -4.98
C SER A 382 19.66 18.83 -3.94
N LYS A 383 20.99 19.03 -3.94
CA LYS A 383 21.89 18.44 -2.93
C LYS A 383 21.54 18.83 -1.48
N ILE A 384 20.66 19.81 -1.29
CA ILE A 384 20.15 20.24 0.03
C ILE A 384 19.07 19.29 0.57
N LEU A 385 18.39 18.52 -0.32
CA LEU A 385 17.36 17.56 0.06
C LEU A 385 17.89 16.13 0.24
N LEU A 386 19.16 15.89 -0.03
CA LEU A 386 19.89 14.67 0.25
C LEU A 386 20.73 14.83 1.51
#